data_b06abec4fc5b995abc4b50e4e68e76ce
#
_entry.id   b06abec4fc5b995abc4b50e4e68e76ce
#
_cell.length_a   1.000
_cell.length_b   1.000
_cell.length_c   1.000
_cell.angle_alpha   90.00
_cell.angle_beta   90.00
_cell.angle_gamma   90.00
#
_symmetry.space_group_name_H-M   'P 1'
#
loop_
_entity.id
_entity.type
_entity.pdbx_description
1 polymer ?
#
loop_
_entity_poly.entity_id
_entity_poly.type
_entity_poly.pdbx_seq_one_letter_code
_entity_poly.pdbx_strand_id
1 'polypeptide(L)'
;MFLGWATSSAAMLMLTFMSNLERIEVDNDDNNNNGENNNDGYNNGNGNNSNVSYEPPEDAPSIPFLTFTLLLFGTGFWFADVMGDSLVAEKAKLEPPESRGQLQSTCYASRFFGLMIAAPIATVLYSTHGPQVLVRLMGIVPMMMLYPIYHLWEMKDVEIQPTRVQCLEIWNTVCSRAVWQPMGFVYLYNVLQIGNAAWKEFLMSVLLFQDWQLNILFVVATVLLYLGVMAYKFYFIKYSWRAIYIGTTTLNTILSLLQLLLIKGITFGLSPFVFALGDDIFADFIAGVQFLPTTIMMVHLCPAGSEGASYAMFTTVSNCASSLASALSTLLTSLPGIDASKETMVSGDLSGLTKLTLLTTALQTSGLLFVGLLPKTKDDLACLHNSLYSGSKVGGALFLTITISSVLWAIGVNLMNTMFPGWAGES
;
A
#
# COMPACT_ATOMS: atom_id res chain seq x y z
N MET A 1 -16.08 7.48 13.79
CA MET A 1 -16.31 7.60 12.33
C MET A 1 -16.62 9.03 11.90
N PHE A 2 -17.68 9.68 12.42
CA PHE A 2 -18.04 11.07 12.07
C PHE A 2 -16.89 12.06 12.26
N LEU A 3 -16.25 12.09 13.43
CA LEU A 3 -15.09 12.96 13.71
C LEU A 3 -13.93 12.73 12.75
N GLY A 4 -13.64 11.48 12.37
CA GLY A 4 -12.56 11.16 11.43
C GLY A 4 -12.79 11.77 10.05
N TRP A 5 -13.97 11.56 9.47
CA TRP A 5 -14.32 12.14 8.17
C TRP A 5 -14.40 13.67 8.21
N ALA A 6 -14.95 14.24 9.29
CA ALA A 6 -14.99 15.69 9.47
C ALA A 6 -13.59 16.30 9.56
N THR A 7 -12.67 15.67 10.31
CA THR A 7 -11.28 16.10 10.42
C THR A 7 -10.54 16.02 9.08
N SER A 8 -10.70 14.92 8.34
CA SER A 8 -10.11 14.76 7.00
C SER A 8 -10.61 15.82 6.03
N SER A 9 -11.93 16.04 5.99
CA SER A 9 -12.52 17.06 5.13
C SER A 9 -12.01 18.46 5.48
N ALA A 10 -12.02 18.82 6.77
CA ALA A 10 -11.57 20.12 7.23
C ALA A 10 -10.10 20.39 6.88
N ALA A 11 -9.21 19.38 7.05
CA ALA A 11 -7.80 19.51 6.73
C ALA A 11 -7.57 19.81 5.23
N MET A 12 -8.24 19.09 4.33
CA MET A 12 -8.09 19.29 2.89
C MET A 12 -8.73 20.59 2.40
N LEU A 13 -9.87 20.97 2.95
CA LEU A 13 -10.48 22.26 2.64
C LEU A 13 -9.61 23.42 3.15
N MET A 14 -9.04 23.29 4.34
CA MET A 14 -8.10 24.28 4.88
C MET A 14 -6.89 24.44 3.95
N LEU A 15 -6.28 23.33 3.49
CA LEU A 15 -5.18 23.37 2.54
C LEU A 15 -5.58 24.05 1.25
N THR A 16 -6.77 23.76 0.72
CA THR A 16 -7.28 24.35 -0.53
C THR A 16 -7.52 25.87 -0.45
N PHE A 17 -8.05 26.36 0.68
CA PHE A 17 -8.42 27.76 0.84
C PHE A 17 -7.26 28.66 1.29
N MET A 18 -6.25 28.08 1.94
CA MET A 18 -5.12 28.81 2.52
C MET A 18 -3.86 28.77 1.67
N SER A 19 -3.84 28.01 0.58
CA SER A 19 -2.65 27.86 -0.25
C SER A 19 -2.98 27.55 -1.71
N ASN A 20 -2.08 27.92 -2.60
CA ASN A 20 -2.11 27.55 -4.01
C ASN A 20 -1.11 26.41 -4.26
N LEU A 21 -1.58 25.33 -4.88
CA LEU A 21 -0.78 24.13 -5.20
C LEU A 21 -0.45 24.05 -6.70
N GLU A 22 -0.85 25.06 -7.48
CA GLU A 22 -0.54 25.10 -8.91
C GLU A 22 0.94 25.43 -9.12
N ARG A 23 1.56 24.77 -10.10
CA ARG A 23 2.92 25.09 -10.54
C ARG A 23 2.84 26.16 -11.61
N ILE A 24 3.65 27.20 -11.48
CA ILE A 24 3.80 28.22 -12.49
C ILE A 24 4.94 27.77 -13.42
N GLU A 25 4.64 27.57 -14.71
CA GLU A 25 5.66 27.40 -15.74
C GLU A 25 6.29 28.77 -16.01
N VAL A 26 7.56 28.90 -15.68
CA VAL A 26 8.32 30.10 -16.03
C VAL A 26 9.07 29.81 -17.33
N ASP A 27 8.59 30.38 -18.43
CA ASP A 27 9.33 30.39 -19.69
C ASP A 27 10.59 31.26 -19.53
N ASN A 28 11.76 30.64 -19.53
CA ASN A 28 13.04 31.32 -19.45
C ASN A 28 13.47 31.95 -20.81
N ASP A 29 12.53 32.38 -21.64
CA ASP A 29 12.82 33.00 -22.93
C ASP A 29 13.33 34.47 -22.86
N ASP A 30 13.39 35.10 -21.67
CA ASP A 30 13.74 36.51 -21.51
C ASP A 30 15.23 36.85 -21.37
N ASN A 31 16.15 35.91 -21.63
CA ASN A 31 17.60 36.17 -21.48
C ASN A 31 18.42 35.98 -22.77
N ASN A 32 17.92 36.47 -23.92
CA ASN A 32 18.78 36.56 -25.10
C ASN A 32 18.55 37.84 -25.94
N ASN A 33 18.64 39.01 -25.31
CA ASN A 33 18.83 40.26 -26.03
C ASN A 33 19.94 41.08 -25.37
N ASN A 34 21.19 40.72 -25.62
CA ASN A 34 22.34 41.65 -25.74
C ASN A 34 23.61 40.86 -26.07
N GLY A 35 24.11 41.11 -27.28
CA GLY A 35 25.51 40.80 -27.58
C GLY A 35 25.77 40.08 -28.91
N GLU A 36 25.74 40.89 -30.01
CA GLU A 36 26.60 40.84 -31.20
C GLU A 36 27.41 39.59 -31.58
N ASN A 37 27.16 39.15 -32.83
CA ASN A 37 28.13 38.73 -33.87
C ASN A 37 29.21 37.68 -33.55
N ASN A 38 29.13 36.48 -34.10
CA ASN A 38 29.88 36.07 -35.32
C ASN A 38 29.76 34.60 -35.60
N ASN A 39 29.38 34.32 -36.84
CA ASN A 39 29.79 33.25 -37.76
C ASN A 39 30.15 31.86 -37.30
N ASP A 40 29.50 30.98 -38.02
CA ASP A 40 29.90 29.70 -38.60
C ASP A 40 29.28 28.44 -38.02
N GLY A 41 28.30 28.00 -38.78
CA GLY A 41 28.08 26.65 -39.29
C GLY A 41 28.25 25.45 -38.37
N TYR A 42 27.18 24.83 -38.00
CA TYR A 42 26.85 23.45 -38.31
C TYR A 42 25.51 23.10 -37.65
N ASN A 43 24.49 22.93 -38.49
CA ASN A 43 23.23 22.30 -38.13
C ASN A 43 23.47 20.90 -37.60
N ASN A 44 23.11 20.64 -36.37
CA ASN A 44 22.74 19.32 -35.96
C ASN A 44 21.50 19.44 -35.07
N GLY A 45 20.36 19.09 -35.66
CA GLY A 45 19.08 19.03 -34.96
C GLY A 45 19.14 17.99 -33.86
N ASN A 46 18.87 18.44 -32.68
CA ASN A 46 18.40 17.53 -31.64
C ASN A 46 17.63 18.34 -30.59
N GLY A 47 16.38 17.97 -30.45
CA GLY A 47 15.53 18.01 -29.26
C GLY A 47 15.52 19.31 -28.45
N ASN A 48 14.45 20.05 -28.59
CA ASN A 48 14.04 21.07 -27.64
C ASN A 48 13.98 20.51 -26.21
N ASN A 49 15.09 20.57 -25.49
CA ASN A 49 15.06 20.64 -24.04
C ASN A 49 14.79 22.12 -23.71
N SER A 50 13.54 22.54 -23.74
CA SER A 50 13.13 23.75 -23.05
C SER A 50 13.43 23.48 -21.55
N ASN A 51 14.40 24.20 -21.00
CA ASN A 51 14.65 24.29 -19.57
C ASN A 51 13.48 25.03 -18.91
N VAL A 52 12.34 24.35 -18.78
CA VAL A 52 11.19 24.87 -18.05
C VAL A 52 11.55 24.77 -16.57
N SER A 53 11.87 25.88 -15.93
CA SER A 53 12.01 25.95 -14.49
C SER A 53 10.62 26.13 -13.88
N TYR A 54 10.25 25.25 -12.96
CA TYR A 54 9.01 25.38 -12.19
C TYR A 54 9.30 26.13 -10.90
N GLU A 55 8.77 27.32 -10.74
CA GLU A 55 8.80 28.05 -9.50
C GLU A 55 7.50 27.81 -8.71
N PRO A 56 7.58 27.63 -7.38
CA PRO A 56 6.37 27.56 -6.56
C PRO A 56 5.67 28.94 -6.58
N PRO A 57 4.32 28.97 -6.63
CA PRO A 57 3.57 30.22 -6.54
C PRO A 57 3.87 30.94 -5.21
N GLU A 58 3.72 32.27 -5.19
CA GLU A 58 3.95 33.09 -3.97
C GLU A 58 3.10 32.60 -2.77
N ASP A 59 1.89 32.08 -3.04
CA ASP A 59 0.97 31.52 -2.05
C ASP A 59 1.14 30.00 -1.85
N ALA A 60 2.29 29.41 -2.23
CA ALA A 60 2.57 28.01 -2.00
C ALA A 60 2.57 27.66 -0.50
N PRO A 61 2.03 26.50 -0.10
CA PRO A 61 2.01 26.15 1.30
C PRO A 61 3.43 25.92 1.81
N SER A 62 3.74 26.45 2.99
CA SER A 62 5.00 26.14 3.64
C SER A 62 5.08 24.64 3.96
N ILE A 63 6.28 24.06 3.88
CA ILE A 63 6.49 22.62 4.14
C ILE A 63 5.88 22.18 5.49
N PRO A 64 6.07 22.91 6.61
CA PRO A 64 5.44 22.53 7.88
C PRO A 64 3.91 22.55 7.84
N PHE A 65 3.31 23.53 7.15
CA PHE A 65 1.86 23.63 7.02
C PHE A 65 1.30 22.49 6.16
N LEU A 66 1.96 22.18 5.05
CA LEU A 66 1.59 21.06 4.18
C LEU A 66 1.69 19.72 4.96
N THR A 67 2.80 19.51 5.66
CA THR A 67 3.01 18.30 6.47
C THR A 67 1.95 18.16 7.55
N PHE A 68 1.64 19.24 8.27
CA PHE A 68 0.61 19.24 9.32
C PHE A 68 -0.78 18.92 8.76
N THR A 69 -1.18 19.53 7.66
CA THR A 69 -2.50 19.31 7.05
C THR A 69 -2.64 17.90 6.48
N LEU A 70 -1.59 17.35 5.85
CA LEU A 70 -1.57 15.96 5.36
C LEU A 70 -1.61 14.96 6.51
N LEU A 71 -0.89 15.23 7.61
CA LEU A 71 -0.92 14.38 8.80
C LEU A 71 -2.31 14.40 9.46
N LEU A 72 -2.93 15.56 9.55
CA LEU A 72 -4.28 15.70 10.08
C LEU A 72 -5.33 14.99 9.21
N PHE A 73 -5.22 15.14 7.90
CA PHE A 73 -6.05 14.41 6.92
C PHE A 73 -5.88 12.88 7.09
N GLY A 74 -4.64 12.40 7.08
CA GLY A 74 -4.35 10.98 7.22
C GLY A 74 -4.86 10.40 8.54
N THR A 75 -4.63 11.10 9.65
CA THR A 75 -5.14 10.68 10.96
C THR A 75 -6.66 10.58 10.98
N GLY A 76 -7.35 11.58 10.45
CA GLY A 76 -8.82 11.57 10.38
C GLY A 76 -9.34 10.44 9.49
N PHE A 77 -8.74 10.27 8.32
CA PHE A 77 -9.09 9.23 7.36
C PHE A 77 -8.92 7.82 7.96
N TRP A 78 -7.73 7.52 8.50
CA TRP A 78 -7.45 6.21 9.09
C TRP A 78 -8.31 5.93 10.33
N PHE A 79 -8.60 6.95 11.14
CA PHE A 79 -9.51 6.79 12.26
C PHE A 79 -10.93 6.41 11.80
N ALA A 80 -11.42 7.06 10.74
CA ALA A 80 -12.73 6.73 10.17
C ALA A 80 -12.75 5.32 9.53
N ASP A 81 -11.67 4.93 8.85
CA ASP A 81 -11.51 3.63 8.19
C ASP A 81 -11.50 2.48 9.23
N VAL A 82 -10.72 2.60 10.29
CA VAL A 82 -10.66 1.61 11.38
C VAL A 82 -12.03 1.45 12.06
N MET A 83 -12.76 2.55 12.29
CA MET A 83 -14.10 2.48 12.86
C MET A 83 -15.11 1.81 11.91
N GLY A 84 -14.94 2.01 10.59
CA GLY A 84 -15.73 1.33 9.57
C GLY A 84 -15.46 -0.17 9.53
N ASP A 85 -14.19 -0.54 9.50
CA ASP A 85 -13.77 -1.95 9.52
C ASP A 85 -14.20 -2.66 10.81
N SER A 86 -14.19 -1.96 11.95
CA SER A 86 -14.68 -2.48 13.24
C SER A 86 -16.17 -2.80 13.19
N LEU A 87 -16.97 -1.93 12.60
CA LEU A 87 -18.40 -2.13 12.42
C LEU A 87 -18.68 -3.32 11.49
N VAL A 88 -17.92 -3.42 10.39
CA VAL A 88 -18.04 -4.57 9.47
C VAL A 88 -17.65 -5.87 10.18
N ALA A 89 -16.59 -5.88 10.99
CA ALA A 89 -16.17 -7.05 11.76
C ALA A 89 -17.25 -7.49 12.77
N GLU A 90 -17.89 -6.56 13.46
CA GLU A 90 -19.02 -6.84 14.37
C GLU A 90 -20.20 -7.46 13.62
N LYS A 91 -20.62 -6.86 12.51
CA LYS A 91 -21.77 -7.36 11.73
C LYS A 91 -21.48 -8.67 11.00
N ALA A 92 -20.25 -8.90 10.55
CA ALA A 92 -19.82 -10.14 9.90
C ALA A 92 -19.94 -11.38 10.83
N LYS A 93 -19.88 -11.19 12.15
CA LYS A 93 -20.09 -12.28 13.13
C LYS A 93 -21.54 -12.73 13.20
N LEU A 94 -22.49 -11.88 12.85
CA LEU A 94 -23.91 -12.20 12.83
C LEU A 94 -24.33 -13.00 11.59
N GLU A 95 -23.39 -13.17 10.63
CA GLU A 95 -23.65 -13.97 9.43
C GLU A 95 -23.81 -15.45 9.78
N PRO A 96 -24.77 -16.16 9.12
CA PRO A 96 -24.90 -17.60 9.22
C PRO A 96 -23.57 -18.31 8.89
N PRO A 97 -23.27 -19.47 9.51
CA PRO A 97 -22.01 -20.19 9.26
C PRO A 97 -21.70 -20.47 7.81
N GLU A 98 -22.75 -20.69 6.99
CA GLU A 98 -22.65 -20.99 5.56
C GLU A 98 -22.20 -19.78 4.72
N SER A 99 -22.55 -18.56 5.15
CA SER A 99 -22.28 -17.30 4.45
C SER A 99 -21.19 -16.45 5.10
N ARG A 100 -20.55 -16.94 6.14
CA ARG A 100 -19.51 -16.19 6.87
C ARG A 100 -18.38 -15.72 5.97
N GLY A 101 -18.14 -14.42 6.00
CA GLY A 101 -17.13 -13.72 5.21
C GLY A 101 -17.68 -13.11 3.91
N GLN A 102 -18.98 -13.25 3.63
CA GLN A 102 -19.60 -12.60 2.48
C GLN A 102 -19.72 -11.10 2.69
N LEU A 103 -20.11 -10.64 3.88
CA LEU A 103 -20.18 -9.21 4.20
C LEU A 103 -18.82 -8.55 4.04
N GLN A 104 -17.80 -9.14 4.66
CA GLN A 104 -16.41 -8.65 4.57
C GLN A 104 -15.94 -8.57 3.12
N SER A 105 -16.11 -9.66 2.37
CA SER A 105 -15.72 -9.69 0.96
C SER A 105 -16.50 -8.70 0.09
N THR A 106 -17.76 -8.43 0.42
CA THR A 106 -18.59 -7.45 -0.30
C THR A 106 -18.12 -6.02 0.01
N CYS A 107 -17.84 -5.70 1.27
CA CYS A 107 -17.33 -4.39 1.65
C CYS A 107 -15.98 -4.08 0.97
N TYR A 108 -15.06 -5.03 0.98
CA TYR A 108 -13.77 -4.85 0.29
C TYR A 108 -13.90 -4.84 -1.23
N ALA A 109 -14.79 -5.64 -1.81
CA ALA A 109 -15.09 -5.54 -3.23
C ALA A 109 -15.61 -4.14 -3.62
N SER A 110 -16.50 -3.56 -2.80
CA SER A 110 -16.98 -2.18 -3.01
C SER A 110 -15.85 -1.15 -2.86
N ARG A 111 -14.94 -1.33 -1.89
CA ARG A 111 -13.77 -0.47 -1.70
C ARG A 111 -12.84 -0.48 -2.91
N PHE A 112 -12.48 -1.68 -3.41
CA PHE A 112 -11.62 -1.81 -4.58
C PHE A 112 -12.32 -1.41 -5.88
N PHE A 113 -13.63 -1.59 -5.98
CA PHE A 113 -14.42 -1.03 -7.08
C PHE A 113 -14.34 0.50 -7.08
N GLY A 114 -14.47 1.13 -5.92
CA GLY A 114 -14.28 2.57 -5.78
C GLY A 114 -12.88 3.02 -6.20
N LEU A 115 -11.84 2.30 -5.80
CA LEU A 115 -10.45 2.57 -6.20
C LEU A 115 -10.27 2.45 -7.73
N MET A 116 -10.82 1.40 -8.34
CA MET A 116 -10.78 1.18 -9.79
C MET A 116 -11.40 2.34 -10.59
N ILE A 117 -12.46 2.96 -10.07
CA ILE A 117 -13.08 4.12 -10.71
C ILE A 117 -12.32 5.40 -10.39
N ALA A 118 -11.86 5.57 -9.15
CA ALA A 118 -11.18 6.79 -8.70
C ALA A 118 -9.82 6.98 -9.37
N ALA A 119 -9.07 5.91 -9.63
CA ALA A 119 -7.73 5.98 -10.20
C ALA A 119 -7.69 6.69 -11.57
N PRO A 120 -8.46 6.27 -12.59
CA PRO A 120 -8.46 6.95 -13.89
C PRO A 120 -9.02 8.38 -13.80
N ILE A 121 -10.05 8.60 -12.97
CA ILE A 121 -10.62 9.94 -12.77
C ILE A 121 -9.57 10.87 -12.16
N ALA A 122 -8.86 10.43 -11.12
CA ALA A 122 -7.81 11.21 -10.48
C ALA A 122 -6.67 11.52 -11.46
N THR A 123 -6.26 10.54 -12.28
CA THR A 123 -5.22 10.73 -13.31
C THR A 123 -5.63 11.80 -14.33
N VAL A 124 -6.85 11.71 -14.85
CA VAL A 124 -7.36 12.71 -15.84
C VAL A 124 -7.49 14.09 -15.20
N LEU A 125 -8.04 14.18 -14.00
CA LEU A 125 -8.20 15.47 -13.30
C LEU A 125 -6.85 16.10 -12.97
N TYR A 126 -5.88 15.31 -12.55
CA TYR A 126 -4.53 15.81 -12.27
C TYR A 126 -3.86 16.36 -13.54
N SER A 127 -3.95 15.61 -14.64
CA SER A 127 -3.32 16.02 -15.91
C SER A 127 -3.99 17.23 -16.57
N THR A 128 -5.30 17.43 -16.34
CA THR A 128 -6.08 18.53 -16.99
C THR A 128 -6.21 19.78 -16.12
N HIS A 129 -6.29 19.63 -14.78
CA HIS A 129 -6.64 20.71 -13.85
C HIS A 129 -5.62 20.88 -12.71
N GLY A 130 -4.55 20.08 -12.72
CA GLY A 130 -3.50 20.15 -11.70
C GLY A 130 -3.90 19.57 -10.31
N PRO A 131 -3.01 19.68 -9.33
CA PRO A 131 -3.18 19.11 -8.00
C PRO A 131 -4.28 19.76 -7.17
N GLN A 132 -4.56 21.05 -7.37
CA GLN A 132 -5.51 21.83 -6.59
C GLN A 132 -6.94 21.22 -6.63
N VAL A 133 -7.37 20.75 -7.80
CA VAL A 133 -8.70 20.14 -7.97
C VAL A 133 -8.79 18.82 -7.18
N LEU A 134 -7.74 18.03 -7.18
CA LEU A 134 -7.71 16.78 -6.41
C LEU A 134 -7.83 17.04 -4.91
N VAL A 135 -7.09 18.03 -4.39
CA VAL A 135 -7.16 18.41 -2.96
C VAL A 135 -8.56 18.90 -2.60
N ARG A 136 -9.23 19.67 -3.48
CA ARG A 136 -10.64 20.05 -3.28
C ARG A 136 -11.57 18.84 -3.19
N LEU A 137 -11.42 17.88 -4.09
CA LEU A 137 -12.20 16.65 -4.07
C LEU A 137 -11.93 15.82 -2.81
N MET A 138 -10.68 15.73 -2.37
CA MET A 138 -10.29 15.07 -1.12
C MET A 138 -10.90 15.77 0.12
N GLY A 139 -11.27 17.03 0.03
CA GLY A 139 -12.03 17.73 1.07
C GLY A 139 -13.54 17.50 0.97
N ILE A 140 -14.09 17.53 -0.22
CA ILE A 140 -15.56 17.47 -0.43
C ILE A 140 -16.10 16.04 -0.26
N VAL A 141 -15.43 15.03 -0.82
CA VAL A 141 -15.89 13.63 -0.78
C VAL A 141 -16.03 13.10 0.64
N PRO A 142 -15.06 13.27 1.56
CA PRO A 142 -15.23 12.90 2.97
C PRO A 142 -16.39 13.65 3.65
N MET A 143 -16.64 14.90 3.28
CA MET A 143 -17.79 15.66 3.81
C MET A 143 -19.11 15.02 3.41
N MET A 144 -19.23 14.52 2.19
CA MET A 144 -20.44 13.81 1.74
C MET A 144 -20.70 12.53 2.54
N MET A 145 -19.65 11.89 3.08
CA MET A 145 -19.78 10.69 3.92
C MET A 145 -20.42 10.98 5.30
N LEU A 146 -20.43 12.23 5.74
CA LEU A 146 -21.07 12.58 7.01
C LEU A 146 -22.59 12.33 7.00
N TYR A 147 -23.23 12.47 5.84
CA TYR A 147 -24.67 12.24 5.70
C TYR A 147 -25.07 10.78 5.96
N PRO A 148 -24.51 9.75 5.26
CA PRO A 148 -24.86 8.36 5.54
C PRO A 148 -24.44 7.92 6.95
N ILE A 149 -23.34 8.48 7.51
CA ILE A 149 -22.90 8.16 8.87
C ILE A 149 -23.89 8.71 9.91
N TYR A 150 -24.43 9.89 9.70
CA TYR A 150 -25.45 10.46 10.59
C TYR A 150 -26.71 9.60 10.66
N HIS A 151 -27.06 8.93 9.54
CA HIS A 151 -28.22 8.03 9.45
C HIS A 151 -27.87 6.57 9.79
N LEU A 152 -26.61 6.29 10.13
CA LEU A 152 -26.19 4.95 10.52
C LEU A 152 -26.89 4.55 11.83
N TRP A 153 -27.62 3.44 11.78
CA TRP A 153 -28.31 2.94 12.95
C TRP A 153 -27.33 2.20 13.86
N GLU A 154 -27.02 2.78 15.00
CA GLU A 154 -26.26 2.16 16.08
C GLU A 154 -27.19 1.74 17.23
N MET A 155 -26.90 0.61 17.84
CA MET A 155 -27.60 0.19 19.07
C MET A 155 -27.18 1.16 20.20
N LYS A 156 -28.17 1.90 20.72
CA LYS A 156 -27.91 2.97 21.73
C LYS A 156 -27.64 2.44 23.14
N ASP A 157 -27.96 1.18 23.42
CA ASP A 157 -27.95 0.60 24.77
C ASP A 157 -26.84 -0.40 25.01
N VAL A 158 -25.68 -0.22 24.36
CA VAL A 158 -24.50 -1.07 24.61
C VAL A 158 -23.75 -0.50 25.82
N GLU A 159 -23.69 -1.27 26.91
CA GLU A 159 -22.82 -0.94 28.04
C GLU A 159 -21.35 -0.98 27.61
N ILE A 160 -20.69 0.17 27.71
CA ILE A 160 -19.26 0.27 27.40
C ILE A 160 -18.49 -0.43 28.54
N GLN A 161 -17.81 -1.52 28.20
CA GLN A 161 -16.97 -2.23 29.17
C GLN A 161 -15.83 -1.35 29.67
N PRO A 162 -15.44 -1.45 30.95
CA PRO A 162 -14.30 -0.71 31.49
C PRO A 162 -13.02 -1.01 30.70
N THR A 163 -12.22 -0.01 30.42
CA THR A 163 -10.97 -0.10 29.62
C THR A 163 -10.05 -1.22 30.13
N ARG A 164 -9.99 -1.42 31.45
CA ARG A 164 -9.18 -2.51 32.05
C ARG A 164 -9.64 -3.90 31.61
N VAL A 165 -10.94 -4.10 31.48
CA VAL A 165 -11.52 -5.39 31.04
C VAL A 165 -11.19 -5.60 29.56
N GLN A 166 -11.37 -4.58 28.75
CA GLN A 166 -11.01 -4.63 27.32
C GLN A 166 -9.52 -4.92 27.11
N CYS A 167 -8.62 -4.27 27.84
CA CYS A 167 -7.19 -4.55 27.77
C CYS A 167 -6.85 -5.99 28.17
N LEU A 168 -7.54 -6.52 29.18
CA LEU A 168 -7.34 -7.91 29.60
C LEU A 168 -7.85 -8.92 28.56
N GLU A 169 -8.98 -8.63 27.91
CA GLU A 169 -9.51 -9.45 26.83
C GLU A 169 -8.58 -9.45 25.61
N ILE A 170 -8.06 -8.28 25.21
CA ILE A 170 -7.06 -8.16 24.14
C ILE A 170 -5.81 -8.97 24.50
N TRP A 171 -5.30 -8.85 25.74
CA TRP A 171 -4.15 -9.63 26.20
C TRP A 171 -4.40 -11.13 26.11
N ASN A 172 -5.55 -11.60 26.60
CA ASN A 172 -5.92 -13.02 26.54
C ASN A 172 -6.05 -13.50 25.08
N THR A 173 -6.60 -12.64 24.21
CA THR A 173 -6.73 -12.90 22.78
C THR A 173 -5.35 -13.08 22.13
N VAL A 174 -4.42 -12.19 22.40
CA VAL A 174 -3.05 -12.25 21.86
C VAL A 174 -2.29 -13.46 22.41
N CYS A 175 -2.52 -13.85 23.65
CA CYS A 175 -1.92 -15.05 24.22
C CYS A 175 -2.48 -16.36 23.64
N SER A 176 -3.62 -16.33 22.96
CA SER A 176 -4.20 -17.50 22.33
C SER A 176 -3.36 -17.97 21.13
N ARG A 177 -3.11 -19.28 21.07
CA ARG A 177 -2.41 -19.90 19.93
C ARG A 177 -3.16 -19.70 18.62
N ALA A 178 -4.49 -19.68 18.68
CA ALA A 178 -5.35 -19.42 17.53
C ALA A 178 -5.10 -18.04 16.92
N VAL A 179 -4.55 -17.08 17.68
CA VAL A 179 -4.26 -15.71 17.26
C VAL A 179 -2.79 -15.54 16.88
N TRP A 180 -1.85 -15.76 17.81
CA TRP A 180 -0.45 -15.45 17.53
C TRP A 180 0.17 -16.34 16.44
N GLN A 181 -0.32 -17.56 16.23
CA GLN A 181 0.21 -18.44 15.19
C GLN A 181 -0.18 -17.97 13.78
N PRO A 182 -1.47 -17.72 13.43
CA PRO A 182 -1.83 -17.19 12.11
C PRO A 182 -1.35 -15.75 11.90
N MET A 183 -1.40 -14.91 12.93
CA MET A 183 -0.90 -13.54 12.83
C MET A 183 0.62 -13.47 12.70
N GLY A 184 1.33 -14.43 13.29
CA GLY A 184 2.76 -14.64 13.05
C GLY A 184 3.05 -14.96 11.59
N PHE A 185 2.22 -15.78 10.94
CA PHE A 185 2.31 -15.98 9.49
C PHE A 185 2.10 -14.68 8.72
N VAL A 186 1.03 -13.92 9.02
CA VAL A 186 0.74 -12.65 8.35
C VAL A 186 1.92 -11.69 8.47
N TYR A 187 2.48 -11.55 9.66
CA TYR A 187 3.62 -10.69 9.89
C TYR A 187 4.85 -11.12 9.09
N LEU A 188 5.29 -12.38 9.25
CA LEU A 188 6.47 -12.90 8.58
C LEU A 188 6.35 -12.91 7.06
N TYR A 189 5.17 -13.27 6.56
CA TYR A 189 4.88 -13.26 5.14
C TYR A 189 4.96 -11.85 4.56
N ASN A 190 4.30 -10.87 5.18
CA ASN A 190 4.29 -9.49 4.70
C ASN A 190 5.66 -8.81 4.81
N VAL A 191 6.44 -9.06 5.87
CA VAL A 191 7.82 -8.54 5.98
C VAL A 191 8.70 -9.06 4.84
N LEU A 192 8.47 -10.28 4.38
CA LEU A 192 9.25 -10.87 3.28
C LEU A 192 8.75 -10.46 1.89
N GLN A 193 7.59 -9.79 1.78
CA GLN A 193 7.09 -9.22 0.52
C GLN A 193 7.84 -7.92 0.17
N ILE A 194 9.17 -8.01 0.12
CA ILE A 194 10.04 -6.88 -0.19
C ILE A 194 10.01 -6.63 -1.69
N GLY A 195 9.53 -5.44 -2.10
CA GLY A 195 9.51 -5.03 -3.50
C GLY A 195 10.89 -4.68 -4.05
N ASN A 196 10.99 -4.52 -5.35
CA ASN A 196 12.18 -3.97 -6.00
C ASN A 196 12.05 -2.45 -6.11
N ALA A 197 12.67 -1.68 -5.20
CA ALA A 197 12.58 -0.22 -5.18
C ALA A 197 13.14 0.44 -6.45
N ALA A 198 14.14 -0.19 -7.10
CA ALA A 198 14.75 0.34 -8.32
C ALA A 198 13.93 0.06 -9.59
N TRP A 199 12.84 -0.74 -9.52
CA TRP A 199 12.05 -1.13 -10.69
C TRP A 199 11.44 0.04 -11.42
N LYS A 200 10.79 0.96 -10.68
CA LYS A 200 10.17 2.15 -11.26
C LYS A 200 11.21 3.05 -11.93
N GLU A 201 12.36 3.25 -11.29
CA GLU A 201 13.45 4.05 -11.85
C GLU A 201 14.00 3.41 -13.14
N PHE A 202 14.12 2.08 -13.19
CA PHE A 202 14.50 1.36 -14.41
C PHE A 202 13.51 1.62 -15.56
N LEU A 203 12.20 1.57 -15.30
CA LEU A 203 11.19 1.85 -16.32
C LEU A 203 11.29 3.29 -16.84
N MET A 204 11.53 4.25 -15.95
CA MET A 204 11.60 5.69 -16.30
C MET A 204 12.92 6.06 -16.98
N SER A 205 14.04 5.62 -16.44
CA SER A 205 15.36 6.13 -16.82
C SER A 205 16.06 5.27 -17.87
N VAL A 206 15.80 3.96 -17.93
CA VAL A 206 16.42 3.06 -18.92
C VAL A 206 15.47 2.74 -20.06
N LEU A 207 14.21 2.40 -19.76
CA LEU A 207 13.22 2.11 -20.80
C LEU A 207 12.50 3.37 -21.30
N LEU A 208 12.77 4.54 -20.68
CA LEU A 208 12.25 5.86 -21.04
C LEU A 208 10.72 5.91 -21.12
N PHE A 209 10.05 5.25 -20.16
CA PHE A 209 8.60 5.29 -20.08
C PHE A 209 8.14 6.71 -19.73
N GLN A 210 7.18 7.19 -20.49
CA GLN A 210 6.53 8.47 -20.25
C GLN A 210 5.51 8.36 -19.11
N ASP A 211 5.19 9.48 -18.48
CA ASP A 211 4.23 9.54 -17.36
C ASP A 211 2.87 8.90 -17.69
N TRP A 212 2.37 9.10 -18.91
CA TRP A 212 1.10 8.48 -19.33
C TRP A 212 1.16 6.95 -19.36
N GLN A 213 2.32 6.36 -19.67
CA GLN A 213 2.52 4.90 -19.66
C GLN A 213 2.49 4.37 -18.22
N LEU A 214 3.16 5.04 -17.28
CA LEU A 214 3.13 4.69 -15.86
C LEU A 214 1.72 4.85 -15.27
N ASN A 215 1.00 5.89 -15.69
CA ASN A 215 -0.39 6.08 -15.28
C ASN A 215 -1.32 4.98 -15.80
N ILE A 216 -1.13 4.50 -17.03
CA ILE A 216 -1.87 3.35 -17.57
C ILE A 216 -1.54 2.09 -16.76
N LEU A 217 -0.25 1.83 -16.46
CA LEU A 217 0.13 0.70 -15.60
C LEU A 217 -0.64 0.74 -14.28
N PHE A 218 -0.66 1.88 -13.62
CA PHE A 218 -1.37 2.06 -12.34
C PHE A 218 -2.89 1.84 -12.46
N VAL A 219 -3.53 2.40 -13.50
CA VAL A 219 -4.98 2.23 -13.71
C VAL A 219 -5.33 0.76 -13.97
N VAL A 220 -4.57 0.10 -14.83
CA VAL A 220 -4.81 -1.32 -15.15
C VAL A 220 -4.54 -2.21 -13.94
N ALA A 221 -3.50 -1.90 -13.15
CA ALA A 221 -3.20 -2.56 -11.89
C ALA A 221 -4.39 -2.51 -10.91
N THR A 222 -5.02 -1.35 -10.73
CA THR A 222 -6.20 -1.22 -9.85
C THR A 222 -7.42 -2.01 -10.36
N VAL A 223 -7.62 -2.10 -11.67
CA VAL A 223 -8.66 -2.96 -12.27
C VAL A 223 -8.41 -4.42 -11.93
N LEU A 224 -7.18 -4.87 -12.05
CA LEU A 224 -6.85 -6.28 -11.83
C LEU A 224 -6.80 -6.65 -10.35
N LEU A 225 -6.40 -5.73 -9.49
CA LEU A 225 -6.56 -5.86 -8.05
C LEU A 225 -8.04 -6.15 -7.71
N TYR A 226 -8.95 -5.36 -8.26
CA TYR A 226 -10.40 -5.58 -8.10
C TYR A 226 -10.83 -6.94 -8.64
N LEU A 227 -10.39 -7.30 -9.84
CA LEU A 227 -10.71 -8.61 -10.43
C LEU A 227 -10.15 -9.77 -9.59
N GLY A 228 -8.97 -9.63 -8.98
CA GLY A 228 -8.40 -10.59 -8.05
C GLY A 228 -9.28 -10.80 -6.81
N VAL A 229 -9.77 -9.72 -6.21
CA VAL A 229 -10.71 -9.75 -5.09
C VAL A 229 -12.02 -10.46 -5.50
N MET A 230 -12.56 -10.15 -6.69
CA MET A 230 -13.76 -10.79 -7.20
C MET A 230 -13.52 -12.27 -7.52
N ALA A 231 -12.36 -12.63 -8.09
CA ALA A 231 -11.98 -14.02 -8.34
C ALA A 231 -11.94 -14.81 -7.03
N TYR A 232 -11.35 -14.25 -5.96
CA TYR A 232 -11.40 -14.91 -4.66
C TYR A 232 -12.85 -15.11 -4.19
N LYS A 233 -13.66 -14.05 -4.20
CA LYS A 233 -15.04 -14.10 -3.73
C LYS A 233 -15.89 -15.16 -4.42
N PHE A 234 -15.76 -15.31 -5.75
CA PHE A 234 -16.60 -16.21 -6.53
C PHE A 234 -16.04 -17.61 -6.69
N TYR A 235 -14.70 -17.74 -6.81
CA TYR A 235 -14.07 -19.00 -7.16
C TYR A 235 -13.25 -19.61 -6.02
N PHE A 236 -12.50 -18.80 -5.26
CA PHE A 236 -11.51 -19.30 -4.31
C PHE A 236 -11.96 -19.35 -2.85
N ILE A 237 -13.12 -18.82 -2.50
CA ILE A 237 -13.61 -18.75 -1.10
C ILE A 237 -13.74 -20.12 -0.41
N LYS A 238 -13.90 -21.19 -1.18
CA LYS A 238 -14.01 -22.57 -0.70
C LYS A 238 -12.67 -23.31 -0.62
N TYR A 239 -11.62 -22.73 -1.20
CA TYR A 239 -10.31 -23.38 -1.20
C TYR A 239 -9.57 -23.17 0.11
N SER A 240 -8.59 -24.05 0.37
CA SER A 240 -7.70 -23.92 1.52
C SER A 240 -6.87 -22.64 1.41
N TRP A 241 -6.81 -21.87 2.50
CA TRP A 241 -5.97 -20.66 2.54
C TRP A 241 -4.50 -20.96 2.23
N ARG A 242 -3.96 -22.10 2.72
CA ARG A 242 -2.59 -22.53 2.40
C ARG A 242 -2.40 -22.75 0.90
N ALA A 243 -3.34 -23.43 0.25
CA ALA A 243 -3.25 -23.70 -1.19
C ALA A 243 -3.27 -22.39 -2.01
N ILE A 244 -4.08 -21.41 -1.60
CA ILE A 244 -4.12 -20.09 -2.23
C ILE A 244 -2.76 -19.41 -2.11
N TYR A 245 -2.20 -19.32 -0.90
CA TYR A 245 -0.90 -18.67 -0.69
C TYR A 245 0.23 -19.38 -1.44
N ILE A 246 0.26 -20.72 -1.45
CA ILE A 246 1.26 -21.49 -2.21
C ILE A 246 1.13 -21.21 -3.72
N GLY A 247 -0.07 -21.32 -4.27
CA GLY A 247 -0.31 -21.13 -5.69
C GLY A 247 -0.01 -19.70 -6.14
N THR A 248 -0.50 -18.72 -5.42
CA THR A 248 -0.31 -17.30 -5.75
C THR A 248 1.15 -16.85 -5.57
N THR A 249 1.84 -17.27 -4.51
CA THR A 249 3.26 -16.94 -4.32
C THR A 249 4.13 -17.62 -5.38
N THR A 250 3.83 -18.88 -5.74
CA THR A 250 4.55 -19.57 -6.83
C THR A 250 4.36 -18.83 -8.16
N LEU A 251 3.13 -18.41 -8.45
CA LEU A 251 2.85 -17.64 -9.66
C LEU A 251 3.59 -16.29 -9.63
N ASN A 252 3.55 -15.57 -8.51
CA ASN A 252 4.28 -14.32 -8.35
C ASN A 252 5.80 -14.49 -8.53
N THR A 253 6.36 -15.58 -8.01
CA THR A 253 7.78 -15.93 -8.23
C THR A 253 8.10 -16.09 -9.71
N ILE A 254 7.25 -16.78 -10.48
CA ILE A 254 7.43 -16.96 -11.92
C ILE A 254 7.39 -15.60 -12.63
N LEU A 255 6.44 -14.73 -12.28
CA LEU A 255 6.31 -13.39 -12.85
C LEU A 255 7.53 -12.53 -12.52
N SER A 256 7.98 -12.51 -11.25
CA SER A 256 9.21 -11.79 -10.88
C SER A 256 10.46 -12.28 -11.62
N LEU A 257 10.52 -13.57 -11.95
CA LEU A 257 11.59 -14.09 -12.80
C LEU A 257 11.46 -13.64 -14.26
N LEU A 258 10.24 -13.36 -14.75
CA LEU A 258 10.04 -12.76 -16.07
C LEU A 258 10.59 -11.33 -16.16
N GLN A 259 10.60 -10.55 -15.06
CA GLN A 259 11.24 -9.24 -15.01
C GLN A 259 12.72 -9.31 -15.41
N LEU A 260 13.43 -10.41 -15.07
CA LEU A 260 14.82 -10.60 -15.47
C LEU A 260 14.98 -10.67 -16.99
N LEU A 261 13.99 -11.17 -17.72
CA LEU A 261 14.03 -11.19 -19.16
C LEU A 261 13.93 -9.76 -19.72
N LEU A 262 13.07 -8.92 -19.14
CA LEU A 262 12.95 -7.53 -19.54
C LEU A 262 14.25 -6.75 -19.25
N ILE A 263 14.87 -6.97 -18.08
CA ILE A 263 16.18 -6.37 -17.72
C ILE A 263 17.26 -6.77 -18.74
N LYS A 264 17.21 -8.00 -19.26
CA LYS A 264 18.14 -8.50 -20.29
C LYS A 264 17.76 -8.11 -21.72
N GLY A 265 16.68 -7.34 -21.92
CA GLY A 265 16.19 -6.94 -23.23
C GLY A 265 15.51 -8.06 -24.02
N ILE A 266 15.15 -9.18 -23.38
CA ILE A 266 14.49 -10.31 -24.02
C ILE A 266 12.97 -10.16 -23.89
N THR A 267 12.34 -9.60 -24.89
CA THR A 267 10.89 -9.30 -24.87
C THR A 267 10.05 -10.17 -25.81
N PHE A 268 10.66 -11.18 -26.45
CA PHE A 268 10.00 -12.05 -27.42
C PHE A 268 9.26 -11.32 -28.56
N GLY A 269 9.75 -10.14 -28.94
CA GLY A 269 9.16 -9.30 -30.00
C GLY A 269 8.01 -8.40 -29.51
N LEU A 270 7.66 -8.41 -28.25
CA LEU A 270 6.73 -7.46 -27.63
C LEU A 270 7.44 -6.14 -27.35
N SER A 271 6.69 -5.02 -27.35
CA SER A 271 7.27 -3.77 -26.85
C SER A 271 7.56 -3.89 -25.35
N PRO A 272 8.64 -3.24 -24.85
CA PRO A 272 8.95 -3.24 -23.42
C PRO A 272 7.78 -2.82 -22.53
N PHE A 273 6.96 -1.87 -23.02
CA PHE A 273 5.76 -1.42 -22.32
C PHE A 273 4.71 -2.52 -22.17
N VAL A 274 4.40 -3.25 -23.23
CA VAL A 274 3.42 -4.36 -23.18
C VAL A 274 3.93 -5.50 -22.31
N PHE A 275 5.25 -5.74 -22.32
CA PHE A 275 5.86 -6.76 -21.47
C PHE A 275 5.78 -6.38 -19.99
N ALA A 276 6.15 -5.14 -19.63
CA ALA A 276 6.05 -4.63 -18.26
C ALA A 276 4.58 -4.58 -17.80
N LEU A 277 3.66 -4.16 -18.68
CA LEU A 277 2.23 -4.16 -18.41
C LEU A 277 1.74 -5.56 -18.01
N GLY A 278 2.20 -6.60 -18.68
CA GLY A 278 1.81 -7.98 -18.36
C GLY A 278 2.26 -8.43 -16.99
N ASP A 279 3.47 -8.07 -16.59
CA ASP A 279 4.05 -8.44 -15.28
C ASP A 279 3.34 -7.74 -14.11
N ASP A 280 3.30 -6.43 -14.12
CA ASP A 280 2.68 -5.62 -13.06
C ASP A 280 1.19 -5.96 -12.88
N ILE A 281 0.49 -6.17 -13.98
CA ILE A 281 -0.92 -6.56 -14.04
C ILE A 281 -1.21 -7.83 -13.24
N PHE A 282 -0.43 -8.89 -13.46
CA PHE A 282 -0.67 -10.15 -12.77
C PHE A 282 -0.26 -10.11 -11.30
N ALA A 283 0.75 -9.30 -10.93
CA ALA A 283 1.14 -9.09 -9.54
C ALA A 283 -0.01 -8.50 -8.72
N ASP A 284 -0.71 -7.48 -9.24
CA ASP A 284 -1.86 -6.87 -8.57
C ASP A 284 -3.09 -7.78 -8.52
N PHE A 285 -3.34 -8.56 -9.57
CA PHE A 285 -4.37 -9.61 -9.51
C PHE A 285 -4.08 -10.61 -8.38
N ILE A 286 -2.85 -11.07 -8.25
CA ILE A 286 -2.41 -11.98 -7.18
C ILE A 286 -2.61 -11.33 -5.81
N ALA A 287 -2.20 -10.06 -5.66
CA ALA A 287 -2.40 -9.31 -4.41
C ALA A 287 -3.89 -9.25 -4.03
N GLY A 288 -4.79 -9.02 -5.00
CA GLY A 288 -6.23 -9.05 -4.79
C GLY A 288 -6.75 -10.41 -4.32
N VAL A 289 -6.25 -11.50 -4.88
CA VAL A 289 -6.61 -12.87 -4.45
C VAL A 289 -6.12 -13.18 -3.04
N GLN A 290 -4.93 -12.71 -2.65
CA GLN A 290 -4.34 -12.94 -1.31
C GLN A 290 -4.94 -12.07 -0.22
N PHE A 291 -5.55 -10.96 -0.56
CA PHE A 291 -6.06 -9.99 0.40
C PHE A 291 -7.22 -10.53 1.25
N LEU A 292 -8.22 -11.12 0.62
CA LEU A 292 -9.45 -11.57 1.32
C LEU A 292 -9.23 -12.73 2.31
N PRO A 293 -8.41 -13.76 2.04
CA PRO A 293 -8.12 -14.81 3.04
C PRO A 293 -7.67 -14.24 4.37
N THR A 294 -6.74 -13.29 4.35
CA THR A 294 -6.19 -12.66 5.55
C THR A 294 -7.24 -11.85 6.31
N THR A 295 -8.00 -11.02 5.61
CA THR A 295 -9.02 -10.17 6.23
C THR A 295 -10.17 -10.98 6.83
N ILE A 296 -10.63 -12.01 6.12
CA ILE A 296 -11.66 -12.93 6.63
C ILE A 296 -11.13 -13.67 7.87
N MET A 297 -9.89 -14.13 7.85
CA MET A 297 -9.27 -14.78 9.00
C MET A 297 -9.21 -13.83 10.21
N MET A 298 -8.78 -12.57 10.03
CA MET A 298 -8.73 -11.57 11.09
C MET A 298 -10.09 -11.36 11.77
N VAL A 299 -11.17 -11.28 10.99
CA VAL A 299 -12.53 -11.17 11.54
C VAL A 299 -12.92 -12.37 12.39
N HIS A 300 -12.53 -13.59 11.98
CA HIS A 300 -12.80 -14.79 12.76
C HIS A 300 -11.98 -14.88 14.05
N LEU A 301 -10.83 -14.21 14.11
CA LEU A 301 -9.96 -14.18 15.29
C LEU A 301 -10.43 -13.17 16.36
N CYS A 302 -11.27 -12.19 15.99
CA CYS A 302 -11.75 -11.20 16.94
C CYS A 302 -12.68 -11.82 17.98
N PRO A 303 -12.48 -11.60 19.30
CA PRO A 303 -13.43 -12.04 20.32
C PRO A 303 -14.72 -11.21 20.31
N ALA A 304 -15.80 -11.78 20.84
CA ALA A 304 -17.07 -11.08 20.97
C ALA A 304 -16.96 -9.97 22.02
N GLY A 305 -17.42 -8.75 21.68
CA GLY A 305 -17.40 -7.58 22.57
C GLY A 305 -16.13 -6.72 22.48
N SER A 306 -15.07 -7.19 21.81
CA SER A 306 -13.84 -6.40 21.55
C SER A 306 -13.39 -6.50 20.09
N GLU A 307 -14.35 -6.68 19.17
CA GLU A 307 -14.11 -6.87 17.74
C GLU A 307 -13.27 -5.75 17.14
N GLY A 308 -13.67 -4.52 17.40
CA GLY A 308 -13.03 -3.35 16.82
C GLY A 308 -11.59 -3.20 17.24
N ALA A 309 -11.29 -3.31 18.52
CA ALA A 309 -9.93 -3.19 19.04
C ALA A 309 -9.03 -4.33 18.57
N SER A 310 -9.55 -5.57 18.54
CA SER A 310 -8.80 -6.73 18.05
C SER A 310 -8.54 -6.66 16.55
N TYR A 311 -9.52 -6.27 15.76
CA TYR A 311 -9.35 -6.11 14.32
C TYR A 311 -8.35 -4.99 14.00
N ALA A 312 -8.45 -3.85 14.67
CA ALA A 312 -7.50 -2.75 14.54
C ALA A 312 -6.06 -3.19 14.89
N MET A 313 -5.89 -4.00 15.93
CA MET A 313 -4.58 -4.57 16.28
C MET A 313 -4.05 -5.48 15.16
N PHE A 314 -4.88 -6.37 14.60
CA PHE A 314 -4.46 -7.29 13.54
C PHE A 314 -4.10 -6.56 12.25
N THR A 315 -4.87 -5.57 11.85
CA THR A 315 -4.54 -4.72 10.69
C THR A 315 -3.28 -3.91 10.92
N THR A 316 -3.05 -3.42 12.15
CA THR A 316 -1.81 -2.74 12.52
C THR A 316 -0.60 -3.65 12.34
N VAL A 317 -0.68 -4.92 12.77
CA VAL A 317 0.41 -5.91 12.58
C VAL A 317 0.74 -6.08 11.08
N SER A 318 -0.28 -6.23 10.25
CA SER A 318 -0.12 -6.37 8.79
C SER A 318 0.52 -5.13 8.18
N ASN A 319 0.01 -3.94 8.53
CA ASN A 319 0.50 -2.66 7.99
C ASN A 319 1.94 -2.36 8.44
N CYS A 320 2.29 -2.67 9.69
CA CYS A 320 3.66 -2.52 10.18
C CYS A 320 4.63 -3.44 9.45
N ALA A 321 4.22 -4.69 9.19
CA ALA A 321 5.03 -5.62 8.42
C ALA A 321 5.27 -5.11 6.99
N SER A 322 4.24 -4.58 6.33
CA SER A 322 4.35 -3.98 4.99
C SER A 322 5.21 -2.72 4.98
N SER A 323 5.10 -1.86 6.00
CA SER A 323 5.96 -0.68 6.15
C SER A 323 7.43 -1.06 6.36
N LEU A 324 7.69 -2.10 7.16
CA LEU A 324 9.03 -2.64 7.33
C LEU A 324 9.59 -3.22 6.03
N ALA A 325 8.78 -3.97 5.27
CA ALA A 325 9.17 -4.49 3.96
C ALA A 325 9.52 -3.36 2.98
N SER A 326 8.76 -2.27 2.98
CA SER A 326 9.05 -1.08 2.17
C SER A 326 10.37 -0.41 2.57
N ALA A 327 10.61 -0.21 3.87
CA ALA A 327 11.88 0.35 4.34
C ALA A 327 13.08 -0.56 4.01
N LEU A 328 12.91 -1.88 4.13
CA LEU A 328 13.94 -2.85 3.73
C LEU A 328 14.17 -2.83 2.21
N SER A 329 13.14 -2.60 1.40
CA SER A 329 13.26 -2.48 -0.06
C SER A 329 14.24 -1.38 -0.45
N THR A 330 14.12 -0.20 0.15
CA THR A 330 15.05 0.92 -0.06
C THR A 330 16.46 0.58 0.43
N LEU A 331 16.61 0.00 1.64
CA LEU A 331 17.91 -0.38 2.16
C LEU A 331 18.63 -1.44 1.30
N LEU A 332 17.89 -2.32 0.62
CA LEU A 332 18.48 -3.34 -0.23
C LEU A 332 19.12 -2.75 -1.49
N THR A 333 18.73 -1.57 -1.95
CA THR A 333 19.35 -0.90 -3.11
C THR A 333 20.78 -0.44 -2.84
N SER A 334 21.12 -0.22 -1.56
CA SER A 334 22.42 0.29 -1.09
C SER A 334 23.36 -0.81 -0.56
N LEU A 335 23.00 -2.09 -0.71
CA LEU A 335 23.84 -3.19 -0.22
C LEU A 335 25.16 -3.29 -0.99
N PRO A 336 26.28 -3.61 -0.32
CA PRO A 336 27.55 -3.85 -0.99
C PRO A 336 27.45 -4.90 -2.08
N GLY A 337 27.79 -4.53 -3.32
CA GLY A 337 27.71 -5.41 -4.50
C GLY A 337 26.33 -5.46 -5.18
N ILE A 338 25.36 -4.66 -4.70
CA ILE A 338 24.10 -4.38 -5.37
C ILE A 338 24.08 -2.87 -5.60
N ASP A 339 24.49 -2.44 -6.77
CA ASP A 339 24.40 -1.03 -7.18
C ASP A 339 23.28 -0.93 -8.23
N ALA A 340 22.11 -0.53 -7.78
CA ALA A 340 20.94 -0.30 -8.62
C ALA A 340 20.58 1.20 -8.63
N SER A 341 21.60 2.08 -8.51
CA SER A 341 21.44 3.52 -8.63
C SER A 341 21.04 3.92 -10.07
N LYS A 342 20.37 5.06 -10.19
CA LYS A 342 19.97 5.61 -11.49
C LYS A 342 21.15 5.78 -12.43
N GLU A 343 22.27 6.32 -11.93
CA GLU A 343 23.46 6.60 -12.71
C GLU A 343 24.08 5.32 -13.29
N THR A 344 24.17 4.26 -12.46
CA THR A 344 24.70 2.96 -12.89
C THR A 344 23.78 2.31 -13.92
N MET A 345 22.46 2.34 -13.72
CA MET A 345 21.51 1.79 -14.68
C MET A 345 21.52 2.52 -16.03
N VAL A 346 21.62 3.87 -16.03
CA VAL A 346 21.70 4.68 -17.24
C VAL A 346 23.04 4.48 -17.97
N SER A 347 24.13 4.18 -17.25
CA SER A 347 25.41 3.82 -17.89
C SER A 347 25.41 2.47 -18.62
N GLY A 348 24.32 1.68 -18.46
CA GLY A 348 24.13 0.37 -19.08
C GLY A 348 24.52 -0.81 -18.19
N ASP A 349 24.98 -0.60 -16.97
CA ASP A 349 25.23 -1.69 -16.02
C ASP A 349 23.96 -2.03 -15.23
N LEU A 350 23.28 -3.08 -15.68
CA LEU A 350 22.08 -3.62 -15.05
C LEU A 350 22.36 -4.80 -14.12
N SER A 351 23.62 -5.06 -13.80
CA SER A 351 24.01 -6.20 -12.96
C SER A 351 23.50 -6.05 -11.52
N GLY A 352 23.51 -4.83 -10.97
CA GLY A 352 22.96 -4.51 -9.66
C GLY A 352 21.44 -4.74 -9.61
N LEU A 353 20.71 -4.22 -10.59
CA LEU A 353 19.27 -4.43 -10.71
C LEU A 353 18.90 -5.93 -10.84
N THR A 354 19.68 -6.68 -11.63
CA THR A 354 19.48 -8.15 -11.78
C THR A 354 19.65 -8.87 -10.43
N LYS A 355 20.69 -8.54 -9.67
CA LYS A 355 20.93 -9.11 -8.34
C LYS A 355 19.83 -8.74 -7.35
N LEU A 356 19.40 -7.47 -7.37
CA LEU A 356 18.30 -6.98 -6.53
C LEU A 356 16.99 -7.72 -6.83
N THR A 357 16.63 -7.87 -8.11
CA THR A 357 15.44 -8.62 -8.52
C THR A 357 15.50 -10.08 -8.06
N LEU A 358 16.64 -10.76 -8.20
CA LEU A 358 16.80 -12.13 -7.72
C LEU A 358 16.70 -12.23 -6.20
N LEU A 359 17.30 -11.30 -5.47
CA LEU A 359 17.27 -11.26 -4.01
C LEU A 359 15.83 -11.02 -3.51
N THR A 360 15.13 -10.02 -4.05
CA THR A 360 13.74 -9.74 -3.66
C THR A 360 12.81 -10.89 -4.00
N THR A 361 12.96 -11.51 -5.17
CA THR A 361 12.21 -12.72 -5.55
C THR A 361 12.47 -13.89 -4.58
N ALA A 362 13.71 -14.13 -4.20
CA ALA A 362 14.06 -15.18 -3.23
C ALA A 362 13.45 -14.90 -1.85
N LEU A 363 13.49 -13.64 -1.38
CA LEU A 363 12.89 -13.23 -0.11
C LEU A 363 11.36 -13.41 -0.14
N GLN A 364 10.68 -12.94 -1.17
CA GLN A 364 9.22 -13.11 -1.33
C GLN A 364 8.83 -14.59 -1.35
N THR A 365 9.57 -15.42 -2.09
CA THR A 365 9.33 -16.86 -2.16
C THR A 365 9.56 -17.55 -0.82
N SER A 366 10.55 -17.08 -0.03
CA SER A 366 10.85 -17.63 1.30
C SER A 366 9.69 -17.50 2.30
N GLY A 367 8.74 -16.60 2.05
CA GLY A 367 7.47 -16.51 2.80
C GLY A 367 6.69 -17.83 2.84
N LEU A 368 6.85 -18.68 1.83
CA LEU A 368 6.23 -20.03 1.81
C LEU A 368 6.75 -20.95 2.92
N LEU A 369 7.93 -20.73 3.47
CA LEU A 369 8.46 -21.51 4.59
C LEU A 369 7.55 -21.39 5.83
N PHE A 370 6.85 -20.29 5.97
CA PHE A 370 5.98 -20.01 7.11
C PHE A 370 4.52 -20.41 6.87
N VAL A 371 4.17 -20.91 5.69
CA VAL A 371 2.77 -21.26 5.34
C VAL A 371 2.19 -22.33 6.28
N GLY A 372 3.05 -23.09 6.95
CA GLY A 372 2.67 -24.04 7.97
C GLY A 372 1.99 -23.43 9.20
N LEU A 373 2.26 -22.15 9.50
CA LEU A 373 1.63 -21.41 10.60
C LEU A 373 0.18 -21.01 10.27
N LEU A 374 -0.17 -20.86 8.98
CA LEU A 374 -1.51 -20.54 8.55
C LEU A 374 -2.45 -21.74 8.72
N PRO A 375 -3.65 -21.63 9.31
CA PRO A 375 -4.66 -22.69 9.29
C PRO A 375 -5.08 -23.00 7.84
N LYS A 376 -5.50 -24.24 7.59
CA LYS A 376 -5.94 -24.62 6.23
C LYS A 376 -7.30 -24.01 5.92
N THR A 377 -8.21 -24.10 6.89
CA THR A 377 -9.62 -23.70 6.75
C THR A 377 -10.12 -22.98 8.00
N LYS A 378 -11.34 -22.46 7.92
CA LYS A 378 -12.06 -21.87 9.06
C LYS A 378 -12.27 -22.89 10.20
N ASP A 379 -12.48 -24.15 9.85
CA ASP A 379 -12.70 -25.24 10.83
C ASP A 379 -11.43 -25.56 11.61
N ASP A 380 -10.27 -25.59 10.93
CA ASP A 380 -8.98 -25.74 11.59
C ASP A 380 -8.70 -24.60 12.58
N LEU A 381 -9.11 -23.37 12.22
CA LEU A 381 -9.00 -22.22 13.11
C LEU A 381 -9.88 -22.39 14.36
N ALA A 382 -11.10 -22.87 14.20
CA ALA A 382 -12.00 -23.16 15.31
C ALA A 382 -11.42 -24.26 16.21
N CYS A 383 -10.81 -25.30 15.64
CA CYS A 383 -10.11 -26.34 16.40
C CYS A 383 -8.93 -25.80 17.23
N LEU A 384 -8.16 -24.85 16.67
CA LEU A 384 -7.07 -24.17 17.40
C LEU A 384 -7.60 -23.36 18.59
N HIS A 385 -8.77 -22.73 18.43
CA HIS A 385 -9.40 -21.94 19.49
C HIS A 385 -9.90 -22.83 20.64
N ASN A 386 -10.42 -24.00 20.33
CA ASN A 386 -11.01 -24.97 21.32
C ASN A 386 -9.97 -25.90 21.97
N SER A 387 -8.70 -25.85 21.58
CA SER A 387 -7.68 -26.71 22.16
C SER A 387 -7.35 -26.31 23.59
N LEU A 388 -7.39 -27.30 24.54
CA LEU A 388 -7.15 -27.11 25.97
C LEU A 388 -5.77 -26.54 26.34
N TYR A 389 -4.80 -26.53 25.41
CA TYR A 389 -3.44 -25.99 25.57
C TYR A 389 -3.20 -24.74 24.71
N SER A 390 -4.21 -23.87 24.54
CA SER A 390 -4.20 -22.87 23.52
C SER A 390 -3.51 -21.56 23.88
N GLY A 391 -3.04 -21.35 25.11
CA GLY A 391 -2.48 -20.10 25.57
C GLY A 391 -0.98 -20.11 25.83
N SER A 392 -0.24 -19.16 25.29
CA SER A 392 1.17 -18.92 25.64
C SER A 392 1.39 -17.45 25.95
N LYS A 393 1.62 -17.12 27.23
CA LYS A 393 1.98 -15.76 27.65
C LYS A 393 3.27 -15.26 26.97
N VAL A 394 4.22 -16.19 26.77
CA VAL A 394 5.48 -15.90 26.08
C VAL A 394 5.22 -15.60 24.60
N GLY A 395 4.38 -16.41 23.92
CA GLY A 395 3.99 -16.16 22.52
C GLY A 395 3.28 -14.82 22.34
N GLY A 396 2.34 -14.49 23.23
CA GLY A 396 1.64 -13.21 23.22
C GLY A 396 2.57 -12.03 23.49
N ALA A 397 3.45 -12.13 24.48
CA ALA A 397 4.44 -11.10 24.78
C ALA A 397 5.40 -10.86 23.59
N LEU A 398 5.91 -11.95 23.00
CA LEU A 398 6.78 -11.87 21.83
C LEU A 398 6.07 -11.20 20.64
N PHE A 399 4.83 -11.60 20.37
CA PHE A 399 4.02 -11.01 19.32
C PHE A 399 3.84 -9.49 19.51
N LEU A 400 3.43 -9.04 20.70
CA LEU A 400 3.27 -7.60 20.98
C LEU A 400 4.61 -6.86 20.92
N THR A 401 5.69 -7.45 21.45
CA THR A 401 7.02 -6.82 21.40
C THR A 401 7.47 -6.61 19.96
N ILE A 402 7.34 -7.62 19.11
CA ILE A 402 7.69 -7.51 17.68
C ILE A 402 6.83 -6.44 17.01
N THR A 403 5.52 -6.44 17.25
CA THR A 403 4.61 -5.45 16.65
C THR A 403 4.98 -4.03 17.08
N ILE A 404 5.14 -3.79 18.39
CA ILE A 404 5.50 -2.46 18.92
C ILE A 404 6.86 -2.01 18.39
N SER A 405 7.86 -2.92 18.37
CA SER A 405 9.20 -2.60 17.84
C SER A 405 9.12 -2.25 16.35
N SER A 406 8.30 -2.95 15.56
CA SER A 406 8.10 -2.64 14.13
C SER A 406 7.40 -1.29 13.92
N VAL A 407 6.43 -0.94 14.75
CA VAL A 407 5.78 0.40 14.71
C VAL A 407 6.81 1.48 15.00
N LEU A 408 7.58 1.34 16.08
CA LEU A 408 8.61 2.31 16.47
C LEU A 408 9.69 2.44 15.40
N TRP A 409 10.10 1.32 14.80
CA TRP A 409 11.04 1.33 13.69
C TRP A 409 10.47 2.06 12.48
N ALA A 410 9.25 1.75 12.04
CA ALA A 410 8.61 2.40 10.90
C ALA A 410 8.47 3.91 11.11
N ILE A 411 8.04 4.34 12.30
CA ILE A 411 7.96 5.77 12.66
C ILE A 411 9.36 6.38 12.63
N GLY A 412 10.35 5.72 13.24
CA GLY A 412 11.73 6.22 13.31
C GLY A 412 12.36 6.40 11.94
N VAL A 413 12.23 5.41 11.04
CA VAL A 413 12.75 5.48 9.66
C VAL A 413 12.07 6.60 8.88
N ASN A 414 10.74 6.69 8.91
CA ASN A 414 10.02 7.74 8.21
C ASN A 414 10.37 9.13 8.72
N LEU A 415 10.54 9.28 10.04
CA LEU A 415 10.97 10.55 10.63
C LEU A 415 12.40 10.91 10.20
N MET A 416 13.32 9.94 10.19
CA MET A 416 14.71 10.16 9.76
C MET A 416 14.78 10.51 8.27
N ASN A 417 14.01 9.85 7.40
CA ASN A 417 13.93 10.20 5.98
C ASN A 417 13.41 11.63 5.75
N THR A 418 12.45 12.05 6.58
CA THR A 418 11.89 13.42 6.48
C THR A 418 12.85 14.48 7.00
N MET A 419 13.54 14.22 8.10
CA MET A 419 14.45 15.19 8.74
C MET A 419 15.83 15.25 8.08
N PHE A 420 16.29 14.15 7.55
CA PHE A 420 17.64 13.98 6.97
C PHE A 420 17.53 13.25 5.62
N PRO A 421 17.07 13.94 4.56
CA PRO A 421 17.00 13.35 3.23
C PRO A 421 18.38 12.78 2.82
N GLY A 422 18.40 11.55 2.32
CA GLY A 422 19.65 10.88 1.91
C GLY A 422 20.38 10.07 3.00
N TRP A 423 19.92 10.05 4.27
CA TRP A 423 20.58 9.25 5.32
C TRP A 423 20.54 7.74 5.04
N ALA A 424 19.54 7.27 4.32
CA ALA A 424 19.36 5.87 3.92
C ALA A 424 19.99 5.53 2.55
N GLY A 425 20.73 6.47 1.94
CA GLY A 425 21.34 6.28 0.62
C GLY A 425 20.45 6.69 -0.55
N GLU A 426 19.33 7.35 -0.32
CA GLU A 426 18.56 8.05 -1.35
C GLU A 426 19.25 9.41 -1.62
N SER A 427 20.08 9.46 -2.67
CA SER A 427 20.67 10.70 -3.20
C SER A 427 19.93 11.12 -4.45
#